data_8ddbe2ac6d583cf68eb51e59b08d06f8
#
_entry.id   8ddbe2ac6d583cf68eb51e59b08d06f8
#
_cell.length_a   1.000
_cell.length_b   1.000
_cell.length_c   1.000
_cell.angle_alpha   90.00
_cell.angle_beta   90.00
_cell.angle_gamma   90.00
#
_symmetry.space_group_name_H-M   'P 1'
#
loop_
_entity.id
_entity.type
_entity.pdbx_description
1 polymer ?
#
loop_
_entity_poly.entity_id
_entity_poly.type
_entity_poly.pdbx_seq_one_letter_code
_entity_poly.pdbx_strand_id
1 'polypeptide(L)'
;PNQYLYEKDGRKYLNIEGRKLIVNQCLYGVDINQECVEVAKLSLSLKIIDGFEPSDFGNAGLYGSQILHGVGVNIKCGNSLVEPDILERVSDIAENLEELVATNVFDYQAAFSNVFNRGGFDYVIGNPPYVEVKNYNVALPCMSAYIKQRYASSRNGKIDLAIPFIERGIELLNAHGSLGYIVQKRFFKTDYGKGIRKLLSERRLLRTVYDYAETDLFEDRITYIA
;
A
#
# COMPACT_ATOMS: atom_id res chain seq x y z
N PRO A 1 -21.78 -1.97 -28.45
CA PRO A 1 -22.13 -1.67 -27.07
C PRO A 1 -21.04 -2.17 -26.16
N ASN A 2 -20.54 -1.27 -25.29
CA ASN A 2 -19.51 -1.68 -24.34
C ASN A 2 -20.19 -2.54 -23.27
N GLN A 3 -19.89 -3.82 -23.22
CA GLN A 3 -20.50 -4.80 -22.32
C GLN A 3 -20.37 -4.46 -20.81
N TYR A 4 -19.53 -3.49 -20.46
CA TYR A 4 -19.27 -3.04 -19.10
C TYR A 4 -20.04 -1.79 -18.70
N LEU A 5 -20.88 -1.24 -19.59
CA LEU A 5 -21.64 -0.01 -19.34
C LEU A 5 -23.16 -0.27 -19.41
N TYR A 6 -23.90 0.47 -18.59
CA TYR A 6 -25.34 0.65 -18.72
C TYR A 6 -25.67 2.14 -18.77
N GLU A 7 -26.83 2.48 -19.31
CA GLU A 7 -27.31 3.85 -19.42
C GLU A 7 -28.47 4.07 -18.45
N LYS A 8 -28.41 5.17 -17.68
CA LYS A 8 -29.48 5.62 -16.79
C LYS A 8 -29.52 7.14 -16.85
N ASP A 9 -30.71 7.73 -17.07
CA ASP A 9 -30.94 9.17 -17.15
C ASP A 9 -30.02 9.89 -18.16
N GLY A 10 -29.75 9.27 -19.31
CA GLY A 10 -28.89 9.80 -20.36
C GLY A 10 -27.39 9.79 -20.03
N ARG A 11 -26.99 9.14 -18.94
CA ARG A 11 -25.60 9.00 -18.51
C ARG A 11 -25.16 7.54 -18.54
N LYS A 12 -23.89 7.33 -18.86
CA LYS A 12 -23.27 6.00 -18.86
C LYS A 12 -22.59 5.70 -17.55
N TYR A 13 -22.87 4.53 -17.01
CA TYR A 13 -22.32 4.03 -15.74
C TYR A 13 -21.69 2.68 -15.95
N LEU A 14 -20.71 2.34 -15.13
CA LEU A 14 -20.16 0.99 -15.08
C LEU A 14 -21.17 0.04 -14.44
N ASN A 15 -21.43 -1.06 -15.11
CA ASN A 15 -22.17 -2.17 -14.51
C ASN A 15 -21.30 -2.97 -13.54
N ILE A 16 -21.85 -3.97 -12.86
CA ILE A 16 -21.16 -4.79 -11.86
C ILE A 16 -19.89 -5.43 -12.42
N GLU A 17 -19.97 -6.00 -13.64
CA GLU A 17 -18.82 -6.64 -14.28
C GLU A 17 -17.72 -5.63 -14.61
N GLY A 18 -18.07 -4.42 -15.04
CA GLY A 18 -17.11 -3.34 -15.26
C GLY A 18 -16.41 -2.89 -13.99
N ARG A 19 -17.15 -2.80 -12.87
CA ARG A 19 -16.56 -2.46 -11.57
C ARG A 19 -15.66 -3.59 -11.03
N LYS A 20 -16.06 -4.86 -11.17
CA LYS A 20 -15.23 -6.03 -10.83
C LYS A 20 -13.94 -6.04 -11.63
N LEU A 21 -14.00 -5.74 -12.93
CA LEU A 21 -12.84 -5.67 -13.78
C LEU A 21 -11.82 -4.66 -13.26
N ILE A 22 -12.27 -3.44 -12.89
CA ILE A 22 -11.39 -2.41 -12.32
C ILE A 22 -10.78 -2.90 -11.00
N VAL A 23 -11.59 -3.42 -10.08
CA VAL A 23 -11.10 -3.90 -8.77
C VAL A 23 -10.06 -5.01 -8.94
N ASN A 24 -10.30 -5.95 -9.85
CA ASN A 24 -9.42 -7.12 -9.98
C ASN A 24 -8.22 -6.89 -10.90
N GLN A 25 -8.23 -5.89 -11.77
CA GLN A 25 -7.13 -5.65 -12.71
C GLN A 25 -6.33 -4.37 -12.43
N CYS A 26 -6.94 -3.40 -11.73
CA CYS A 26 -6.32 -2.10 -11.53
C CYS A 26 -5.99 -1.78 -10.07
N LEU A 27 -6.63 -2.48 -9.11
CA LEU A 27 -6.41 -2.23 -7.68
C LEU A 27 -5.59 -3.35 -7.04
N TYR A 28 -4.54 -2.97 -6.36
CA TYR A 28 -3.62 -3.83 -5.62
C TYR A 28 -3.43 -3.25 -4.24
N GLY A 29 -3.29 -4.10 -3.23
CA GLY A 29 -3.10 -3.65 -1.86
C GLY A 29 -2.29 -4.65 -1.05
N VAL A 30 -1.48 -4.13 -0.13
CA VAL A 30 -0.74 -4.91 0.84
C VAL A 30 -0.92 -4.28 2.21
N ASP A 31 -1.37 -5.06 3.16
CA ASP A 31 -1.46 -4.68 4.57
C ASP A 31 -0.84 -5.78 5.43
N ILE A 32 -0.16 -5.41 6.51
CA ILE A 32 0.47 -6.36 7.43
C ILE A 32 -0.57 -7.15 8.25
N ASN A 33 -1.77 -6.60 8.43
CA ASN A 33 -2.83 -7.16 9.23
C ASN A 33 -3.85 -7.91 8.34
N GLN A 34 -4.01 -9.21 8.56
CA GLN A 34 -4.95 -10.05 7.82
C GLN A 34 -6.41 -9.59 7.98
N GLU A 35 -6.81 -9.12 9.15
CA GLU A 35 -8.18 -8.64 9.38
C GLU A 35 -8.45 -7.37 8.56
N CYS A 36 -7.48 -6.45 8.48
CA CYS A 36 -7.57 -5.27 7.63
C CYS A 36 -7.71 -5.64 6.15
N VAL A 37 -6.99 -6.66 5.70
CA VAL A 37 -7.11 -7.20 4.33
C VAL A 37 -8.52 -7.72 4.05
N GLU A 38 -9.11 -8.47 4.97
CA GLU A 38 -10.48 -8.99 4.80
C GLU A 38 -11.53 -7.88 4.82
N VAL A 39 -11.38 -6.89 5.70
CA VAL A 39 -12.25 -5.70 5.73
C VAL A 39 -12.13 -4.90 4.43
N ALA A 40 -10.91 -4.74 3.89
CA ALA A 40 -10.70 -4.06 2.61
C ALA A 40 -11.39 -4.80 1.45
N LYS A 41 -11.26 -6.13 1.37
CA LYS A 41 -11.96 -6.96 0.37
C LYS A 41 -13.48 -6.83 0.48
N LEU A 42 -14.01 -6.88 1.71
CA LEU A 42 -15.44 -6.67 1.94
C LEU A 42 -15.89 -5.28 1.50
N SER A 43 -15.14 -4.23 1.84
CA SER A 43 -15.44 -2.85 1.46
C SER A 43 -15.44 -2.67 -0.07
N LEU A 44 -14.48 -3.27 -0.77
CA LEU A 44 -14.44 -3.28 -2.24
C LEU A 44 -15.64 -4.03 -2.82
N SER A 45 -16.02 -5.16 -2.23
CA SER A 45 -17.19 -5.94 -2.64
C SER A 45 -18.48 -5.14 -2.51
N LEU A 46 -18.66 -4.45 -1.37
CA LEU A 46 -19.80 -3.56 -1.15
C LEU A 46 -19.80 -2.39 -2.15
N LYS A 47 -18.62 -1.84 -2.47
CA LYS A 47 -18.50 -0.74 -3.44
C LYS A 47 -18.85 -1.15 -4.87
N ILE A 48 -18.65 -2.41 -5.24
CA ILE A 48 -19.04 -2.94 -6.55
C ILE A 48 -20.56 -2.91 -6.73
N ILE A 49 -21.31 -3.27 -5.70
CA ILE A 49 -22.77 -3.34 -5.73
C ILE A 49 -23.47 -2.05 -5.31
N ASP A 50 -22.73 -1.06 -4.82
CA ASP A 50 -23.26 0.22 -4.35
C ASP A 50 -24.06 0.93 -5.47
N GLY A 51 -25.32 1.29 -5.15
CA GLY A 51 -26.23 1.98 -6.08
C GLY A 51 -26.98 1.04 -7.05
N PHE A 52 -26.88 -0.27 -6.88
CA PHE A 52 -27.73 -1.24 -7.57
C PHE A 52 -28.88 -1.71 -6.66
N GLU A 53 -30.07 -1.86 -7.25
CA GLU A 53 -31.25 -2.39 -6.58
C GLU A 53 -31.28 -3.93 -6.68
N PRO A 54 -31.96 -4.65 -5.74
CA PRO A 54 -32.08 -6.11 -5.81
C PRO A 54 -32.60 -6.62 -7.15
N SER A 55 -33.47 -5.88 -7.83
CA SER A 55 -33.99 -6.15 -9.16
C SER A 55 -32.94 -6.16 -10.26
N ASP A 56 -31.83 -5.41 -10.09
CA ASP A 56 -30.73 -5.33 -11.07
C ASP A 56 -29.91 -6.62 -11.12
N PHE A 57 -30.04 -7.46 -10.09
CA PHE A 57 -29.34 -8.75 -10.02
C PHE A 57 -30.08 -9.89 -10.72
N GLY A 58 -31.31 -9.70 -11.20
CA GLY A 58 -32.13 -10.71 -11.86
C GLY A 58 -32.23 -12.01 -11.04
N ASN A 59 -32.21 -13.16 -11.72
CA ASN A 59 -32.18 -14.47 -11.05
C ASN A 59 -30.86 -14.73 -10.27
N ALA A 60 -29.82 -13.93 -10.48
CA ALA A 60 -28.57 -14.01 -9.74
C ALA A 60 -28.71 -13.50 -8.28
N GLY A 61 -29.81 -12.83 -7.91
CA GLY A 61 -30.10 -12.43 -6.54
C GLY A 61 -30.14 -13.59 -5.54
N LEU A 62 -30.44 -14.80 -6.01
CA LEU A 62 -30.32 -16.04 -5.22
C LEU A 62 -28.89 -16.55 -5.08
N TYR A 63 -27.95 -16.03 -5.90
CA TYR A 63 -26.54 -16.44 -5.95
C TYR A 63 -25.60 -15.25 -5.68
N GLY A 64 -25.99 -14.33 -4.81
CA GLY A 64 -25.21 -13.13 -4.47
C GLY A 64 -23.74 -13.42 -4.08
N SER A 65 -23.45 -14.61 -3.54
CA SER A 65 -22.10 -15.09 -3.29
C SER A 65 -21.25 -15.26 -4.57
N GLN A 66 -21.86 -15.58 -5.70
CA GLN A 66 -21.13 -15.72 -6.98
C GLN A 66 -20.79 -14.36 -7.61
N ILE A 67 -21.64 -13.35 -7.41
CA ILE A 67 -21.38 -11.99 -7.95
C ILE A 67 -20.13 -11.40 -7.33
N LEU A 68 -19.91 -11.61 -6.05
CA LEU A 68 -18.77 -11.07 -5.30
C LEU A 68 -17.57 -12.04 -5.21
N HIS A 69 -17.73 -13.25 -5.75
CA HIS A 69 -16.64 -14.23 -5.74
C HIS A 69 -15.44 -13.71 -6.54
N GLY A 70 -14.26 -13.85 -5.96
CA GLY A 70 -12.99 -13.42 -6.58
C GLY A 70 -12.74 -11.91 -6.57
N VAL A 71 -13.54 -11.12 -5.84
CA VAL A 71 -13.27 -9.68 -5.67
C VAL A 71 -12.09 -9.49 -4.74
N GLY A 72 -11.20 -8.56 -5.09
CA GLY A 72 -10.06 -8.18 -4.26
C GLY A 72 -8.96 -9.25 -4.18
N VAL A 73 -8.82 -10.09 -5.20
CA VAL A 73 -7.75 -11.12 -5.30
C VAL A 73 -6.35 -10.53 -5.19
N ASN A 74 -6.18 -9.25 -5.51
CA ASN A 74 -4.93 -8.50 -5.44
C ASN A 74 -4.73 -7.76 -4.11
N ILE A 75 -5.63 -7.95 -3.14
CA ILE A 75 -5.44 -7.43 -1.78
C ILE A 75 -4.82 -8.53 -0.94
N LYS A 76 -3.59 -8.34 -0.50
CA LYS A 76 -2.74 -9.36 0.11
C LYS A 76 -2.32 -8.98 1.52
N CYS A 77 -2.08 -9.99 2.35
CA CYS A 77 -1.47 -9.79 3.66
C CYS A 77 0.03 -9.96 3.55
N GLY A 78 0.79 -9.03 4.15
CA GLY A 78 2.24 -9.08 4.20
C GLY A 78 2.88 -7.75 4.60
N ASN A 79 4.15 -7.82 4.92
CA ASN A 79 4.94 -6.64 5.28
C ASN A 79 5.45 -5.92 4.03
N SER A 80 4.95 -4.73 3.78
CA SER A 80 5.33 -3.92 2.61
C SER A 80 6.82 -3.55 2.54
N LEU A 81 7.54 -3.60 3.66
CA LEU A 81 8.94 -3.21 3.74
C LEU A 81 9.93 -4.39 3.69
N VAL A 82 9.48 -5.62 3.92
CA VAL A 82 10.37 -6.77 4.08
C VAL A 82 10.10 -7.81 3.00
N GLU A 83 11.13 -8.05 2.19
CA GLU A 83 11.14 -9.03 1.11
C GLU A 83 11.89 -10.30 1.49
N PRO A 84 11.80 -11.39 0.71
CA PRO A 84 12.46 -12.66 0.99
C PRO A 84 13.99 -12.58 1.14
N ASP A 85 14.64 -11.55 0.59
CA ASP A 85 16.07 -11.30 0.72
C ASP A 85 16.53 -10.97 2.17
N ILE A 86 15.60 -10.85 3.12
CA ILE A 86 15.91 -10.78 4.55
C ILE A 86 16.70 -12.01 5.01
N LEU A 87 16.41 -13.19 4.45
CA LEU A 87 17.12 -14.45 4.79
C LEU A 87 18.60 -14.41 4.39
N GLU A 88 18.95 -13.63 3.38
CA GLU A 88 20.33 -13.45 2.92
C GLU A 88 21.04 -12.29 3.63
N ARG A 89 20.30 -11.24 3.99
CA ARG A 89 20.85 -10.01 4.57
C ARG A 89 21.03 -10.07 6.08
N VAL A 90 20.19 -10.84 6.76
CA VAL A 90 20.19 -10.93 8.23
C VAL A 90 20.24 -12.39 8.64
N SER A 91 21.46 -12.89 8.87
CA SER A 91 21.71 -14.32 9.20
C SER A 91 20.87 -14.81 10.38
N ASP A 92 20.74 -13.98 11.41
CA ASP A 92 20.12 -14.35 12.67
C ASP A 92 18.60 -14.61 12.55
N ILE A 93 17.95 -14.12 11.48
CA ILE A 93 16.51 -14.34 11.26
C ILE A 93 16.18 -15.81 10.99
N ALA A 94 17.09 -16.54 10.36
CA ALA A 94 16.91 -17.97 10.07
C ALA A 94 16.87 -18.84 11.34
N GLU A 95 17.50 -18.38 12.41
CA GLU A 95 17.51 -19.02 13.73
C GLU A 95 16.34 -18.57 14.61
N ASN A 96 15.65 -17.46 14.23
CA ASN A 96 14.53 -16.89 14.96
C ASN A 96 13.22 -17.02 14.18
N LEU A 97 12.68 -18.23 14.16
CA LEU A 97 11.43 -18.53 13.44
C LEU A 97 10.23 -17.71 13.93
N GLU A 98 10.19 -17.36 15.23
CA GLU A 98 9.12 -16.55 15.81
C GLU A 98 9.14 -15.15 15.21
N GLU A 99 10.31 -14.52 15.14
CA GLU A 99 10.45 -13.20 14.51
C GLU A 99 10.20 -13.25 13.00
N LEU A 100 10.66 -14.31 12.31
CA LEU A 100 10.42 -14.48 10.88
C LEU A 100 8.91 -14.54 10.58
N VAL A 101 8.15 -15.30 11.35
CA VAL A 101 6.69 -15.36 11.22
C VAL A 101 6.05 -14.02 11.53
N ALA A 102 6.46 -13.36 12.62
CA ALA A 102 5.95 -12.04 13.01
C ALA A 102 6.30 -10.94 12.01
N THR A 103 7.42 -11.06 11.31
CA THR A 103 7.83 -10.13 10.25
C THR A 103 6.88 -10.15 9.06
N ASN A 104 6.22 -11.28 8.80
CA ASN A 104 5.24 -11.45 7.72
C ASN A 104 5.77 -11.01 6.34
N VAL A 105 6.90 -11.60 5.93
CA VAL A 105 7.63 -11.27 4.70
C VAL A 105 6.73 -11.29 3.46
N PHE A 106 6.88 -10.32 2.56
CA PHE A 106 6.07 -10.22 1.35
C PHE A 106 6.90 -10.09 0.07
N ASP A 107 6.64 -10.96 -0.89
CA ASP A 107 7.27 -10.94 -2.19
C ASP A 107 6.36 -10.23 -3.22
N TYR A 108 6.67 -8.98 -3.52
CA TYR A 108 5.92 -8.19 -4.50
C TYR A 108 6.05 -8.75 -5.91
N GLN A 109 7.23 -9.25 -6.28
CA GLN A 109 7.50 -9.78 -7.63
C GLN A 109 6.68 -11.06 -7.89
N ALA A 110 6.65 -11.96 -6.92
CA ALA A 110 5.85 -13.18 -7.01
C ALA A 110 4.35 -12.89 -6.93
N ALA A 111 3.93 -12.03 -6.00
CA ALA A 111 2.52 -11.76 -5.76
C ALA A 111 1.84 -10.96 -6.88
N PHE A 112 2.59 -10.07 -7.55
CA PHE A 112 2.08 -9.14 -8.57
C PHE A 112 2.92 -9.19 -9.86
N SER A 113 3.33 -10.36 -10.27
CA SER A 113 4.20 -10.58 -11.44
C SER A 113 3.69 -9.91 -12.72
N ASN A 114 2.37 -9.87 -12.92
CA ASN A 114 1.73 -9.19 -14.04
C ASN A 114 1.97 -7.67 -14.06
N VAL A 115 2.17 -7.05 -12.91
CA VAL A 115 2.51 -5.62 -12.78
C VAL A 115 3.99 -5.39 -13.04
N PHE A 116 4.86 -6.17 -12.41
CA PHE A 116 6.30 -6.01 -12.51
C PHE A 116 6.84 -6.40 -13.89
N ASN A 117 6.22 -7.32 -14.59
CA ASN A 117 6.51 -7.61 -16.00
C ASN A 117 6.25 -6.41 -16.94
N ARG A 118 5.47 -5.42 -16.49
CA ARG A 118 5.22 -4.15 -17.20
C ARG A 118 6.02 -2.98 -16.62
N GLY A 119 6.95 -3.26 -15.69
CA GLY A 119 7.86 -2.29 -15.11
C GLY A 119 7.46 -1.70 -13.76
N GLY A 120 6.32 -2.08 -13.18
CA GLY A 120 5.82 -1.61 -11.89
C GLY A 120 4.45 -0.94 -11.95
N PHE A 121 4.06 -0.30 -10.85
CA PHE A 121 2.77 0.37 -10.70
C PHE A 121 2.76 1.76 -11.35
N ASP A 122 1.61 2.15 -11.92
CA ASP A 122 1.39 3.52 -12.42
C ASP A 122 1.17 4.51 -11.27
N TYR A 123 0.48 4.07 -10.21
CA TYR A 123 0.19 4.86 -9.02
C TYR A 123 0.40 4.04 -7.75
N VAL A 124 1.08 4.63 -6.78
CA VAL A 124 1.19 4.11 -5.42
C VAL A 124 0.65 5.16 -4.47
N ILE A 125 -0.35 4.78 -3.67
CA ILE A 125 -0.96 5.67 -2.67
C ILE A 125 -0.88 5.02 -1.30
N GLY A 126 -0.79 5.81 -0.24
CA GLY A 126 -0.77 5.27 1.10
C GLY A 126 -0.73 6.30 2.21
N ASN A 127 -0.99 5.80 3.40
CA ASN A 127 -0.79 6.49 4.66
C ASN A 127 0.13 5.62 5.53
N PRO A 128 1.46 5.77 5.38
CA PRO A 128 2.42 4.96 6.13
C PRO A 128 2.26 5.12 7.64
N PRO A 129 2.58 4.08 8.44
CA PRO A 129 2.47 4.15 9.90
C PRO A 129 3.46 5.16 10.48
N TYR A 130 3.01 5.98 11.44
CA TYR A 130 3.82 6.99 12.13
C TYR A 130 4.42 6.42 13.41
N VAL A 131 5.30 5.42 13.27
CA VAL A 131 5.88 4.69 14.39
C VAL A 131 7.40 4.84 14.40
N GLU A 132 7.94 5.30 15.53
CA GLU A 132 9.39 5.26 15.75
C GLU A 132 9.86 3.81 15.89
N VAL A 133 10.87 3.42 15.11
CA VAL A 133 11.46 2.06 15.11
C VAL A 133 12.08 1.65 16.45
N LYS A 134 12.19 2.53 17.42
CA LYS A 134 12.67 2.17 18.76
C LYS A 134 11.93 0.96 19.36
N ASN A 135 10.62 0.90 19.13
CA ASN A 135 9.81 -0.21 19.64
C ASN A 135 10.08 -1.50 18.87
N TYR A 136 10.40 -1.39 17.57
CA TYR A 136 10.75 -2.53 16.74
C TYR A 136 12.16 -3.08 17.02
N ASN A 137 13.13 -2.23 17.44
CA ASN A 137 14.47 -2.70 17.80
C ASN A 137 14.46 -3.71 18.96
N VAL A 138 13.43 -3.68 19.80
CA VAL A 138 13.27 -4.63 20.91
C VAL A 138 12.40 -5.81 20.53
N ALA A 139 11.29 -5.56 19.82
CA ALA A 139 10.33 -6.59 19.49
C ALA A 139 10.71 -7.41 18.24
N LEU A 140 11.30 -6.75 17.22
CA LEU A 140 11.68 -7.33 15.95
C LEU A 140 13.07 -6.82 15.50
N PRO A 141 14.16 -7.22 16.18
CA PRO A 141 15.50 -6.71 15.93
C PRO A 141 16.04 -7.05 14.55
N CYS A 142 15.74 -8.24 14.01
CA CYS A 142 16.17 -8.64 12.68
C CYS A 142 15.45 -7.82 11.59
N MET A 143 14.15 -7.58 11.73
CA MET A 143 13.40 -6.69 10.83
C MET A 143 13.98 -5.27 10.85
N SER A 144 14.31 -4.75 12.03
CA SER A 144 14.94 -3.44 12.17
C SER A 144 16.32 -3.37 11.51
N ALA A 145 17.14 -4.42 11.67
CA ALA A 145 18.44 -4.54 11.00
C ALA A 145 18.28 -4.59 9.47
N TYR A 146 17.30 -5.37 8.99
CA TYR A 146 16.97 -5.44 7.57
C TYR A 146 16.63 -4.08 6.98
N ILE A 147 15.71 -3.34 7.60
CA ILE A 147 15.28 -2.01 7.15
C ILE A 147 16.49 -1.07 7.02
N LYS A 148 17.40 -1.07 7.98
CA LYS A 148 18.62 -0.24 7.94
C LYS A 148 19.59 -0.63 6.82
N GLN A 149 19.68 -1.90 6.51
CA GLN A 149 20.55 -2.40 5.44
C GLN A 149 19.93 -2.18 4.05
N ARG A 150 18.62 -2.42 3.93
CA ARG A 150 17.89 -2.42 2.67
C ARG A 150 17.63 -1.02 2.14
N TYR A 151 17.20 -0.10 3.02
CA TYR A 151 16.78 1.25 2.62
C TYR A 151 17.86 2.28 2.91
N ALA A 152 18.39 2.90 1.85
CA ALA A 152 19.45 3.90 1.95
C ALA A 152 19.00 5.14 2.77
N SER A 153 17.72 5.49 2.69
CA SER A 153 17.13 6.59 3.46
C SER A 153 17.11 6.35 4.97
N SER A 154 17.22 5.08 5.41
CA SER A 154 17.08 4.64 6.80
C SER A 154 18.39 4.21 7.47
N ARG A 155 19.55 4.38 6.80
CA ARG A 155 20.84 3.90 7.30
C ARG A 155 21.33 4.59 8.57
N ASN A 156 20.96 5.84 8.79
CA ASN A 156 21.53 6.67 9.84
C ASN A 156 20.45 7.12 10.84
N GLY A 157 20.72 6.90 12.12
CA GLY A 157 19.96 7.50 13.23
C GLY A 157 18.70 6.74 13.64
N LYS A 158 17.81 7.48 14.27
CA LYS A 158 16.47 6.99 14.63
C LYS A 158 15.64 6.89 13.35
N ILE A 159 14.95 5.78 13.18
CA ILE A 159 14.13 5.54 11.99
C ILE A 159 12.67 5.77 12.38
N ASP A 160 11.98 6.52 11.54
CA ASP A 160 10.52 6.57 11.46
C ASP A 160 10.13 5.67 10.27
N LEU A 161 9.19 4.76 10.45
CA LEU A 161 8.80 3.82 9.40
C LEU A 161 8.27 4.49 8.13
N ALA A 162 7.71 5.69 8.23
CA ALA A 162 7.27 6.43 7.05
C ALA A 162 8.41 6.66 6.03
N ILE A 163 9.67 6.76 6.49
CA ILE A 163 10.82 7.01 5.63
C ILE A 163 11.10 5.84 4.67
N PRO A 164 11.32 4.60 5.15
CA PRO A 164 11.49 3.46 4.24
C PRO A 164 10.23 3.18 3.40
N PHE A 165 9.01 3.51 3.89
CA PHE A 165 7.80 3.43 3.07
C PHE A 165 7.84 4.36 1.86
N ILE A 166 8.34 5.59 2.00
CA ILE A 166 8.50 6.51 0.85
C ILE A 166 9.49 5.92 -0.16
N GLU A 167 10.67 5.46 0.30
CA GLU A 167 11.66 4.85 -0.58
C GLU A 167 11.09 3.61 -1.29
N ARG A 168 10.40 2.73 -0.54
CA ARG A 168 9.74 1.54 -1.09
C ARG A 168 8.66 1.90 -2.10
N GLY A 169 7.81 2.87 -1.80
CA GLY A 169 6.77 3.32 -2.72
C GLY A 169 7.33 3.81 -4.05
N ILE A 170 8.48 4.48 -4.03
CA ILE A 170 9.19 4.91 -5.25
C ILE A 170 9.71 3.70 -6.03
N GLU A 171 10.28 2.69 -5.36
CA GLU A 171 10.79 1.48 -6.02
C GLU A 171 9.68 0.63 -6.68
N LEU A 172 8.46 0.70 -6.18
CA LEU A 172 7.32 -0.03 -6.73
C LEU A 172 6.75 0.60 -8.01
N LEU A 173 7.10 1.86 -8.31
CA LEU A 173 6.60 2.58 -9.48
C LEU A 173 7.28 2.12 -10.77
N ASN A 174 6.53 2.18 -11.87
CA ASN A 174 7.12 2.18 -13.20
C ASN A 174 7.80 3.54 -13.51
N ALA A 175 8.48 3.65 -14.66
CA ALA A 175 9.24 4.83 -15.05
C ALA A 175 8.42 6.13 -15.16
N HIS A 176 7.11 6.03 -15.30
CA HIS A 176 6.18 7.16 -15.44
C HIS A 176 5.22 7.27 -14.26
N GLY A 177 5.37 6.42 -13.26
CA GLY A 177 4.47 6.32 -12.13
C GLY A 177 4.50 7.52 -11.19
N SER A 178 3.49 7.60 -10.33
CA SER A 178 3.37 8.67 -9.34
C SER A 178 3.07 8.12 -7.96
N LEU A 179 3.74 8.66 -6.93
CA LEU A 179 3.55 8.34 -5.52
C LEU A 179 2.74 9.45 -4.84
N GLY A 180 1.71 9.08 -4.10
CA GLY A 180 0.94 10.00 -3.25
C GLY A 180 0.84 9.46 -1.83
N TYR A 181 1.57 10.05 -0.87
CA TYR A 181 1.55 9.65 0.53
C TYR A 181 1.18 10.80 1.44
N ILE A 182 0.37 10.51 2.45
CA ILE A 182 0.19 11.41 3.60
C ILE A 182 1.22 11.02 4.65
N VAL A 183 2.08 11.96 5.07
CA VAL A 183 3.17 11.71 6.02
C VAL A 183 3.33 12.87 6.98
N GLN A 184 3.98 12.61 8.11
CA GLN A 184 4.28 13.67 9.08
C GLN A 184 5.30 14.66 8.52
N LYS A 185 5.02 15.96 8.62
CA LYS A 185 5.87 17.07 8.16
C LYS A 185 7.26 17.10 8.81
N ARG A 186 7.39 16.54 10.02
CA ARG A 186 8.64 16.63 10.81
C ARG A 186 9.87 16.08 10.09
N PHE A 187 9.75 15.12 9.14
CA PHE A 187 10.92 14.60 8.42
C PHE A 187 11.62 15.66 7.56
N PHE A 188 10.97 16.77 7.23
CA PHE A 188 11.61 17.87 6.52
C PHE A 188 12.66 18.60 7.37
N LYS A 189 12.52 18.59 8.71
CA LYS A 189 13.39 19.37 9.62
C LYS A 189 14.30 18.50 10.48
N THR A 190 14.02 17.22 10.62
CA THR A 190 14.72 16.31 11.54
C THR A 190 15.87 15.56 10.85
N ASP A 191 16.82 15.08 11.68
CA ASP A 191 17.98 14.33 11.20
C ASP A 191 17.60 12.99 10.57
N TYR A 192 16.58 12.30 11.07
CA TYR A 192 16.13 11.05 10.48
C TYR A 192 15.59 11.20 9.06
N GLY A 193 15.11 12.38 8.67
CA GLY A 193 14.66 12.68 7.33
C GLY A 193 15.78 13.02 6.33
N LYS A 194 17.04 13.12 6.76
CA LYS A 194 18.16 13.51 5.87
C LYS A 194 18.31 12.58 4.66
N GLY A 195 18.23 11.25 4.90
CA GLY A 195 18.40 10.26 3.84
C GLY A 195 17.35 10.38 2.75
N ILE A 196 16.07 10.48 3.14
CA ILE A 196 14.97 10.59 2.17
C ILE A 196 14.99 11.95 1.46
N ARG A 197 15.28 13.06 2.17
CA ARG A 197 15.40 14.39 1.52
C ARG A 197 16.49 14.38 0.47
N LYS A 198 17.64 13.76 0.75
CA LYS A 198 18.75 13.59 -0.20
C LYS A 198 18.28 12.81 -1.43
N LEU A 199 17.65 11.66 -1.24
CA LEU A 199 17.13 10.82 -2.32
C LEU A 199 16.14 11.58 -3.21
N LEU A 200 15.15 12.26 -2.60
CA LEU A 200 14.14 13.03 -3.32
C LEU A 200 14.76 14.18 -4.13
N SER A 201 15.73 14.89 -3.53
CA SER A 201 16.41 16.03 -4.16
C SER A 201 17.33 15.60 -5.31
N GLU A 202 18.20 14.62 -5.08
CA GLU A 202 19.18 14.16 -6.08
C GLU A 202 18.51 13.56 -7.32
N ARG A 203 17.42 12.81 -7.10
CA ARG A 203 16.65 12.20 -8.20
C ARG A 203 15.56 13.11 -8.75
N ARG A 204 15.35 14.31 -8.18
CA ARG A 204 14.30 15.27 -8.58
C ARG A 204 12.90 14.66 -8.61
N LEU A 205 12.56 13.85 -7.60
CA LEU A 205 11.33 13.07 -7.57
C LEU A 205 10.14 13.86 -7.01
N LEU A 206 10.39 14.90 -6.21
CA LEU A 206 9.32 15.67 -5.57
C LEU A 206 8.66 16.61 -6.57
N ARG A 207 7.35 16.44 -6.80
CA ARG A 207 6.55 17.31 -7.68
C ARG A 207 5.75 18.35 -6.90
N THR A 208 5.03 17.92 -5.89
CA THR A 208 4.09 18.78 -5.15
C THR A 208 4.11 18.40 -3.68
N VAL A 209 3.92 19.39 -2.82
CA VAL A 209 3.73 19.21 -1.38
C VAL A 209 2.49 20.00 -0.98
N TYR A 210 1.50 19.31 -0.42
CA TYR A 210 0.34 19.93 0.22
C TYR A 210 0.58 19.98 1.73
N ASP A 211 0.66 21.18 2.28
CA ASP A 211 0.86 21.39 3.71
C ASP A 211 -0.48 21.63 4.41
N TYR A 212 -0.88 20.72 5.27
CA TYR A 212 -2.14 20.76 6.00
C TYR A 212 -2.00 21.35 7.41
N ALA A 213 -0.99 22.21 7.63
CA ALA A 213 -0.61 22.74 8.94
C ALA A 213 -1.74 23.39 9.74
N GLU A 214 -2.79 23.86 9.07
CA GLU A 214 -3.94 24.58 9.68
C GLU A 214 -5.25 23.79 9.61
N THR A 215 -5.23 22.55 9.11
CA THR A 215 -6.40 21.69 8.98
C THR A 215 -6.28 20.47 9.89
N ASP A 216 -7.26 20.23 10.75
CA ASP A 216 -7.38 19.00 11.52
C ASP A 216 -7.80 17.85 10.58
N LEU A 217 -6.83 17.27 9.87
CA LEU A 217 -7.06 16.11 9.00
C LEU A 217 -7.41 14.85 9.79
N PHE A 218 -6.90 14.75 11.01
CA PHE A 218 -7.10 13.63 11.92
C PHE A 218 -7.26 14.20 13.35
N GLU A 219 -7.86 13.42 14.25
CA GLU A 219 -8.09 13.80 15.66
C GLU A 219 -6.79 14.13 16.41
N ASP A 220 -5.66 13.59 15.99
CA ASP A 220 -4.35 13.89 16.53
C ASP A 220 -3.82 15.21 15.96
N ARG A 221 -3.37 16.12 16.87
CA ARG A 221 -2.78 17.42 16.52
C ARG A 221 -1.38 17.33 15.91
N ILE A 222 -1.20 16.48 14.89
CA ILE A 222 0.06 16.28 14.18
C ILE A 222 -0.05 16.96 12.80
N THR A 223 0.98 17.71 12.43
CA THR A 223 1.03 18.38 11.13
C THR A 223 1.42 17.39 10.04
N TYR A 224 0.55 17.25 9.04
CA TYR A 224 0.72 16.36 7.89
C TYR A 224 1.05 17.12 6.62
N ILE A 225 1.60 16.39 5.66
CA ILE A 225 1.80 16.80 4.27
C ILE A 225 1.44 15.65 3.33
N ALA A 226 1.03 15.94 2.14
CA ALA A 226 0.81 14.99 1.07
C ALA A 226 1.57 15.40 -0.20
#